data_f4e53aa208a4a742baf16382882c8294
#
_entry.id   f4e53aa208a4a742baf16382882c8294
#
_cell.length_a   1.000
_cell.length_b   1.000
_cell.length_c   1.000
_cell.angle_alpha   90.00
_cell.angle_beta   90.00
_cell.angle_gamma   90.00
#
_symmetry.space_group_name_H-M   'P 1'
#
loop_
_entity.id
_entity.type
_entity.pdbx_description
1 polymer ?
#
loop_
_entity_poly.entity_id
_entity_poly.type
_entity_poly.pdbx_seq_one_letter_code
_entity_poly.pdbx_strand_id
1 'polypeptide(L)'
;MNEAILKTTDASAILCDASIAAQVGDDWFDPAHWQAGLVAGGRGSAWRVQTPAGAAVLRHYRRGGALARLLGDRYWWQRAELTRPFAEFRLLQRLQALRLPVPEPLAARYRRVGVFYRADLLTRLIADAETLAQRIAGRRVDAATMQRVGATVARFHAARVWHADLNAHNVLLVDVPERASLAVRDEATTRVHLIDFDRSELRAPAGDWPEQNLARLRRSLLKLGAAADGEYEFDTTLWQPLRAGYSAARQQIDTDAAAAAGPPP
;
A
#
# COMPACT_ATOMS: atom_id res chain seq x y z
N MET A 1 12.76 -9.58 11.51
CA MET A 1 11.75 -10.06 10.51
C MET A 1 10.90 -11.07 11.24
N ASN A 2 9.60 -10.83 11.35
CA ASN A 2 8.71 -11.86 11.87
C ASN A 2 8.68 -13.02 10.87
N GLU A 3 8.86 -14.23 11.38
CA GLU A 3 8.79 -15.45 10.59
C GLU A 3 7.36 -15.66 10.08
N ALA A 4 7.20 -16.08 8.82
CA ALA A 4 5.90 -16.42 8.27
C ALA A 4 5.64 -17.90 8.39
N ILE A 5 4.49 -18.25 8.93
CA ILE A 5 4.04 -19.64 9.12
C ILE A 5 3.03 -20.01 8.03
N LEU A 6 3.21 -21.16 7.40
CA LEU A 6 2.30 -21.72 6.40
C LEU A 6 1.45 -22.82 7.01
N LYS A 7 0.13 -22.67 7.01
CA LYS A 7 -0.86 -23.67 7.39
C LYS A 7 -1.56 -24.16 6.14
N THR A 8 -1.50 -25.44 5.84
CA THR A 8 -2.07 -26.03 4.62
C THR A 8 -3.17 -27.03 4.92
N THR A 9 -4.17 -27.07 4.06
CA THR A 9 -5.15 -28.15 3.91
C THR A 9 -5.13 -28.62 2.45
N ASP A 10 -5.90 -29.66 2.11
CA ASP A 10 -5.93 -30.22 0.74
C ASP A 10 -6.26 -29.18 -0.34
N ALA A 11 -7.11 -28.21 -0.04
CA ALA A 11 -7.62 -27.24 -1.00
C ALA A 11 -7.30 -25.78 -0.67
N SER A 12 -6.69 -25.49 0.48
CA SER A 12 -6.40 -24.10 0.90
C SER A 12 -5.08 -24.01 1.66
N ALA A 13 -4.54 -22.79 1.73
CA ALA A 13 -3.49 -22.50 2.69
C ALA A 13 -3.60 -21.07 3.21
N ILE A 14 -3.14 -20.90 4.44
CA ILE A 14 -2.99 -19.61 5.12
C ILE A 14 -1.51 -19.38 5.38
N LEU A 15 -0.97 -18.30 4.87
CA LEU A 15 0.34 -17.75 5.21
C LEU A 15 0.12 -16.62 6.21
N CYS A 16 0.70 -16.68 7.39
CA CYS A 16 0.47 -15.72 8.46
C CYS A 16 1.75 -15.35 9.20
N ASP A 17 1.70 -14.22 9.91
CA ASP A 17 2.74 -13.84 10.88
C ASP A 17 2.80 -14.88 12.01
N ALA A 18 4.00 -15.23 12.47
CA ALA A 18 4.20 -16.23 13.52
C ALA A 18 3.48 -15.86 14.82
N SER A 19 3.36 -14.59 15.15
CA SER A 19 2.72 -14.10 16.39
C SER A 19 1.23 -14.44 16.49
N ILE A 20 0.56 -14.67 15.36
CA ILE A 20 -0.88 -14.98 15.31
C ILE A 20 -1.15 -16.41 14.83
N ALA A 21 -0.13 -17.18 14.51
CA ALA A 21 -0.28 -18.49 13.88
C ALA A 21 -1.13 -19.48 14.70
N ALA A 22 -1.12 -19.41 16.03
CA ALA A 22 -1.94 -20.25 16.88
C ALA A 22 -3.43 -19.92 16.81
N GLN A 23 -3.80 -18.67 16.47
CA GLN A 23 -5.15 -18.15 16.55
C GLN A 23 -5.84 -18.06 15.17
N VAL A 24 -5.06 -17.80 14.10
CA VAL A 24 -5.62 -17.58 12.78
C VAL A 24 -6.24 -18.83 12.18
N GLY A 25 -7.49 -18.74 11.74
CA GLY A 25 -8.26 -19.79 11.06
C GLY A 25 -8.94 -19.27 9.81
N ASP A 26 -9.73 -20.15 9.16
CA ASP A 26 -10.50 -19.79 7.95
C ASP A 26 -11.58 -18.75 8.23
N ASP A 27 -12.12 -18.74 9.45
CA ASP A 27 -13.11 -17.79 9.96
C ASP A 27 -12.60 -16.34 9.93
N TRP A 28 -11.28 -16.14 10.07
CA TRP A 28 -10.67 -14.80 9.99
C TRP A 28 -10.89 -14.10 8.63
N PHE A 29 -11.19 -14.87 7.61
CA PHE A 29 -11.40 -14.37 6.25
C PHE A 29 -12.89 -14.30 5.85
N ASP A 30 -13.78 -14.43 6.82
CA ASP A 30 -15.21 -14.22 6.62
C ASP A 30 -15.63 -12.87 7.23
N PRO A 31 -16.03 -11.89 6.40
CA PRO A 31 -16.48 -10.59 6.92
C PRO A 31 -17.67 -10.70 7.89
N ALA A 32 -18.53 -11.72 7.70
CA ALA A 32 -19.69 -11.91 8.58
C ALA A 32 -19.31 -12.35 9.99
N HIS A 33 -18.20 -13.09 10.14
CA HIS A 33 -17.67 -13.50 11.43
C HIS A 33 -17.32 -12.30 12.34
N TRP A 34 -16.90 -11.17 11.75
CA TRP A 34 -16.41 -10.00 12.45
C TRP A 34 -17.44 -8.88 12.61
N GLN A 35 -18.67 -9.04 12.17
CA GLN A 35 -19.62 -7.91 12.07
C GLN A 35 -18.99 -6.72 11.33
N ALA A 36 -18.33 -7.00 10.23
CA ALA A 36 -17.41 -6.10 9.56
C ALA A 36 -18.10 -4.89 8.91
N GLY A 37 -17.52 -3.71 9.04
CA GLY A 37 -17.86 -2.51 8.27
C GLY A 37 -17.08 -2.42 6.97
N LEU A 38 -17.71 -1.99 5.87
CA LEU A 38 -17.01 -1.71 4.62
C LEU A 38 -16.01 -0.56 4.77
N VAL A 39 -14.85 -0.70 4.14
CA VAL A 39 -13.88 0.41 4.03
C VAL A 39 -14.43 1.43 3.04
N ALA A 40 -14.55 2.68 3.48
CA ALA A 40 -15.00 3.78 2.62
C ALA A 40 -14.05 3.98 1.43
N GLY A 41 -14.63 4.15 0.22
CA GLY A 41 -13.86 4.36 -1.01
C GLY A 41 -13.36 3.09 -1.71
N GLY A 42 -13.56 1.91 -1.11
CA GLY A 42 -13.25 0.63 -1.74
C GLY A 42 -14.36 0.15 -2.69
N ARG A 43 -14.02 -0.74 -3.64
CA ARG A 43 -15.00 -1.34 -4.58
C ARG A 43 -15.88 -2.43 -3.92
N GLY A 44 -16.17 -2.32 -2.61
CA GLY A 44 -16.98 -3.28 -1.86
C GLY A 44 -16.30 -4.64 -1.63
N SER A 45 -14.96 -4.68 -1.59
CA SER A 45 -14.16 -5.90 -1.38
C SER A 45 -13.12 -5.76 -0.26
N ALA A 46 -13.22 -4.72 0.55
CA ALA A 46 -12.39 -4.50 1.73
C ALA A 46 -13.27 -4.13 2.93
N TRP A 47 -12.99 -4.75 4.06
CA TRP A 47 -13.75 -4.59 5.32
C TRP A 47 -12.81 -4.27 6.47
N ARG A 48 -13.25 -3.36 7.34
CA ARG A 48 -12.63 -3.21 8.67
C ARG A 48 -13.15 -4.33 9.55
N VAL A 49 -12.23 -5.03 10.18
CA VAL A 49 -12.52 -6.16 11.08
C VAL A 49 -11.76 -5.99 12.39
N GLN A 50 -12.35 -6.47 13.48
CA GLN A 50 -11.69 -6.47 14.78
C GLN A 50 -11.28 -7.91 15.11
N THR A 51 -10.00 -8.21 14.95
CA THR A 51 -9.43 -9.54 15.22
C THR A 51 -8.81 -9.61 16.61
N PRO A 52 -8.50 -10.80 17.13
CA PRO A 52 -7.68 -10.93 18.36
C PRO A 52 -6.31 -10.28 18.25
N ALA A 53 -5.78 -10.13 17.03
CA ALA A 53 -4.54 -9.40 16.77
C ALA A 53 -4.74 -7.87 16.69
N GLY A 54 -5.96 -7.36 16.87
CA GLY A 54 -6.32 -5.95 16.78
C GLY A 54 -7.08 -5.59 15.51
N ALA A 55 -7.30 -4.29 15.30
CA ALA A 55 -8.02 -3.78 14.15
C ALA A 55 -7.25 -4.07 12.85
N ALA A 56 -7.98 -4.58 11.85
CA ALA A 56 -7.40 -5.01 10.59
C ALA A 56 -8.28 -4.65 9.38
N VAL A 57 -7.72 -4.73 8.19
CA VAL A 57 -8.42 -4.64 6.92
C VAL A 57 -8.36 -6.02 6.25
N LEU A 58 -9.53 -6.63 6.08
CA LEU A 58 -9.71 -7.83 5.28
C LEU A 58 -10.03 -7.43 3.84
N ARG A 59 -9.22 -7.86 2.89
CA ARG A 59 -9.41 -7.61 1.46
C ARG A 59 -9.60 -8.91 0.71
N HIS A 60 -10.75 -9.04 0.04
CA HIS A 60 -11.00 -10.10 -0.93
C HIS A 60 -10.57 -9.63 -2.33
N TYR A 61 -9.77 -10.43 -3.01
CA TYR A 61 -9.29 -10.10 -4.35
C TYR A 61 -10.39 -10.30 -5.37
N ARG A 62 -10.68 -9.24 -6.12
CA ARG A 62 -11.63 -9.28 -7.24
C ARG A 62 -10.95 -8.90 -8.55
N ARG A 63 -11.33 -9.56 -9.63
CA ARG A 63 -10.89 -9.16 -10.96
C ARG A 63 -11.54 -7.85 -11.36
N GLY A 64 -10.80 -7.00 -12.08
CA GLY A 64 -11.32 -5.83 -12.77
C GLY A 64 -11.50 -6.10 -14.27
N GLY A 65 -12.23 -5.22 -14.95
CA GLY A 65 -12.39 -5.26 -16.41
C GLY A 65 -13.41 -6.28 -16.92
N ALA A 66 -13.44 -6.49 -18.26
CA ALA A 66 -14.44 -7.35 -18.94
C ALA A 66 -14.40 -8.82 -18.47
N LEU A 67 -13.23 -9.34 -18.14
CA LEU A 67 -13.05 -10.72 -17.62
C LEU A 67 -13.68 -10.93 -16.24
N ALA A 68 -13.94 -9.85 -15.48
CA ALA A 68 -14.60 -9.93 -14.18
C ALA A 68 -16.03 -10.49 -14.28
N ARG A 69 -16.73 -10.23 -15.38
CA ARG A 69 -18.09 -10.74 -15.60
C ARG A 69 -18.13 -12.25 -15.77
N LEU A 70 -17.07 -12.85 -16.30
CA LEU A 70 -17.01 -14.29 -16.60
C LEU A 70 -16.38 -15.10 -15.46
N LEU A 71 -15.33 -14.59 -14.83
CA LEU A 71 -14.50 -15.31 -13.86
C LEU A 71 -14.71 -14.83 -12.41
N GLY A 72 -15.37 -13.68 -12.21
CA GLY A 72 -15.66 -13.11 -10.88
C GLY A 72 -14.40 -12.88 -10.07
N ASP A 73 -14.28 -13.57 -8.93
CA ASP A 73 -13.18 -13.53 -7.97
C ASP A 73 -12.16 -14.67 -8.16
N ARG A 74 -12.24 -15.43 -9.27
CA ARG A 74 -11.43 -16.62 -9.54
C ARG A 74 -10.17 -16.27 -10.31
N TYR A 75 -9.04 -16.82 -9.87
CA TYR A 75 -7.73 -16.69 -10.50
C TYR A 75 -7.24 -18.05 -10.96
N TRP A 76 -6.49 -18.08 -12.06
CA TRP A 76 -5.91 -19.32 -12.56
C TRP A 76 -4.88 -19.85 -11.57
N TRP A 77 -5.02 -21.12 -11.16
CA TRP A 77 -4.10 -21.80 -10.26
C TRP A 77 -2.82 -22.22 -11.00
N GLN A 78 -1.70 -21.96 -10.39
CA GLN A 78 -0.40 -22.47 -10.82
C GLN A 78 0.26 -23.21 -9.66
N ARG A 79 0.70 -22.49 -8.64
CA ARG A 79 1.28 -23.02 -7.39
C ARG A 79 1.07 -22.00 -6.27
N ALA A 80 1.16 -22.46 -5.03
CA ALA A 80 0.86 -21.66 -3.84
C ALA A 80 1.64 -20.34 -3.77
N GLU A 81 2.94 -20.40 -4.05
CA GLU A 81 3.86 -19.25 -3.93
C GLU A 81 3.56 -18.13 -4.92
N LEU A 82 2.96 -18.47 -6.06
CA LEU A 82 2.57 -17.53 -7.11
C LEU A 82 1.15 -16.98 -6.94
N THR A 83 0.44 -17.39 -5.89
CA THR A 83 -0.86 -16.80 -5.61
C THR A 83 -0.69 -15.34 -5.20
N ARG A 84 -1.60 -14.49 -5.68
CA ARG A 84 -1.54 -13.04 -5.46
C ARG A 84 -1.43 -12.66 -3.98
N PRO A 85 -2.23 -13.25 -3.06
CA PRO A 85 -2.16 -12.88 -1.65
C PRO A 85 -0.83 -13.27 -1.01
N PHE A 86 -0.23 -14.42 -1.39
CA PHE A 86 1.07 -14.84 -0.85
C PHE A 86 2.21 -13.98 -1.39
N ALA A 87 2.17 -13.64 -2.67
CA ALA A 87 3.16 -12.74 -3.26
C ALA A 87 3.12 -11.36 -2.60
N GLU A 88 1.91 -10.79 -2.42
CA GLU A 88 1.74 -9.49 -1.77
C GLU A 88 2.12 -9.53 -0.29
N PHE A 89 1.72 -10.58 0.46
CA PHE A 89 2.11 -10.76 1.86
C PHE A 89 3.64 -10.72 2.03
N ARG A 90 4.37 -11.50 1.25
CA ARG A 90 5.85 -11.55 1.30
C ARG A 90 6.49 -10.24 0.87
N LEU A 91 5.90 -9.56 -0.12
CA LEU A 91 6.36 -8.24 -0.51
C LEU A 91 6.19 -7.25 0.64
N LEU A 92 5.02 -7.20 1.28
CA LEU A 92 4.77 -6.32 2.43
C LEU A 92 5.75 -6.59 3.58
N GLN A 93 6.03 -7.86 3.93
CA GLN A 93 7.05 -8.19 4.94
C GLN A 93 8.42 -7.62 4.56
N ARG A 94 8.81 -7.77 3.29
CA ARG A 94 10.08 -7.23 2.79
C ARG A 94 10.12 -5.70 2.85
N LEU A 95 9.01 -5.03 2.49
CA LEU A 95 8.90 -3.57 2.56
C LEU A 95 8.99 -3.05 4.00
N GLN A 96 8.38 -3.75 4.94
CA GLN A 96 8.52 -3.45 6.38
C GLN A 96 9.97 -3.62 6.87
N ALA A 97 10.65 -4.68 6.45
CA ALA A 97 12.07 -4.88 6.79
C ALA A 97 12.96 -3.73 6.27
N LEU A 98 12.57 -3.12 5.15
CA LEU A 98 13.19 -1.90 4.59
C LEU A 98 12.69 -0.60 5.27
N ARG A 99 11.86 -0.70 6.32
CA ARG A 99 11.25 0.43 7.04
C ARG A 99 10.45 1.37 6.12
N LEU A 100 9.85 0.80 5.08
CA LEU A 100 8.94 1.56 4.23
C LEU A 100 7.54 1.61 4.87
N PRO A 101 6.82 2.74 4.73
CA PRO A 101 5.52 2.94 5.36
C PRO A 101 4.41 2.19 4.61
N VAL A 102 4.24 0.92 4.97
CA VAL A 102 3.22 -0.01 4.45
C VAL A 102 2.42 -0.60 5.61
N PRO A 103 1.19 -1.10 5.37
CA PRO A 103 0.47 -1.84 6.39
C PRO A 103 1.17 -3.16 6.73
N GLU A 104 1.11 -3.56 7.99
CA GLU A 104 1.64 -4.84 8.45
C GLU A 104 0.78 -5.99 7.90
N PRO A 105 1.36 -6.96 7.16
CA PRO A 105 0.63 -8.14 6.72
C PRO A 105 0.42 -9.09 7.90
N LEU A 106 -0.84 -9.41 8.21
CA LEU A 106 -1.21 -10.33 9.27
C LEU A 106 -1.38 -11.75 8.76
N ALA A 107 -2.23 -11.93 7.73
CA ALA A 107 -2.46 -13.23 7.11
C ALA A 107 -2.88 -13.09 5.66
N ALA A 108 -2.57 -14.09 4.86
CA ALA A 108 -3.00 -14.23 3.48
C ALA A 108 -3.56 -15.63 3.26
N ARG A 109 -4.67 -15.77 2.53
CA ARG A 109 -5.28 -17.04 2.22
C ARG A 109 -5.53 -17.20 0.74
N TYR A 110 -5.32 -18.42 0.23
CA TYR A 110 -5.98 -18.86 -0.99
C TYR A 110 -6.89 -20.05 -0.71
N ARG A 111 -7.95 -20.19 -1.51
CA ARG A 111 -8.78 -21.39 -1.57
C ARG A 111 -8.86 -21.85 -3.02
N ARG A 112 -8.37 -23.06 -3.30
CA ARG A 112 -8.37 -23.67 -4.62
C ARG A 112 -9.71 -24.36 -4.89
N VAL A 113 -10.25 -24.16 -6.09
CA VAL A 113 -11.42 -24.85 -6.60
C VAL A 113 -11.11 -25.29 -8.03
N GLY A 114 -10.75 -26.55 -8.20
CA GLY A 114 -10.31 -27.08 -9.49
C GLY A 114 -9.05 -26.39 -10.01
N VAL A 115 -9.13 -25.79 -11.19
CA VAL A 115 -8.06 -25.04 -11.86
C VAL A 115 -8.01 -23.55 -11.47
N PHE A 116 -8.85 -23.13 -10.54
CA PHE A 116 -8.92 -21.75 -10.06
C PHE A 116 -8.65 -21.66 -8.56
N TYR A 117 -8.39 -20.44 -8.08
CA TYR A 117 -8.36 -20.11 -6.66
C TYR A 117 -9.04 -18.76 -6.39
N ARG A 118 -9.53 -18.59 -5.16
CA ARG A 118 -9.93 -17.32 -4.55
C ARG A 118 -8.87 -16.89 -3.57
N ALA A 119 -8.83 -15.59 -3.27
CA ALA A 119 -7.74 -15.00 -2.54
C ALA A 119 -8.20 -13.90 -1.57
N ASP A 120 -7.60 -13.91 -0.39
CA ASP A 120 -7.85 -12.94 0.67
C ASP A 120 -6.52 -12.49 1.28
N LEU A 121 -6.47 -11.24 1.72
CA LEU A 121 -5.35 -10.66 2.46
C LEU A 121 -5.88 -9.89 3.65
N LEU A 122 -5.28 -10.13 4.81
CA LEU A 122 -5.53 -9.41 6.06
C LEU A 122 -4.29 -8.59 6.42
N THR A 123 -4.46 -7.29 6.57
CA THR A 123 -3.42 -6.37 7.00
C THR A 123 -3.85 -5.58 8.22
N ARG A 124 -2.92 -5.14 9.06
CA ARG A 124 -3.23 -4.25 10.17
C ARG A 124 -3.85 -2.95 9.67
N LEU A 125 -4.90 -2.51 10.32
CA LEU A 125 -5.51 -1.21 10.01
C LEU A 125 -4.54 -0.08 10.37
N ILE A 126 -4.32 0.83 9.43
CA ILE A 126 -3.68 2.12 9.71
C ILE A 126 -4.79 3.02 10.25
N ALA A 127 -4.74 3.28 11.57
CA ALA A 127 -5.77 4.07 12.24
C ALA A 127 -5.75 5.53 11.78
N ASP A 128 -6.91 6.18 11.82
CA ASP A 128 -7.11 7.61 11.54
C ASP A 128 -6.59 8.07 10.17
N ALA A 129 -6.45 7.11 9.25
CA ALA A 129 -5.97 7.39 7.91
C ALA A 129 -7.09 7.81 6.97
N GLU A 130 -6.82 8.85 6.18
CA GLU A 130 -7.62 9.23 5.03
C GLU A 130 -6.83 8.97 3.75
N THR A 131 -7.51 8.66 2.65
CA THR A 131 -6.83 8.58 1.35
C THR A 131 -6.51 9.97 0.83
N LEU A 132 -5.44 10.11 0.06
CA LEU A 132 -5.15 11.35 -0.66
C LEU A 132 -6.34 11.75 -1.55
N ALA A 133 -7.06 10.77 -2.12
CA ALA A 133 -8.28 11.01 -2.89
C ALA A 133 -9.38 11.70 -2.06
N GLN A 134 -9.61 11.27 -0.82
CA GLN A 134 -10.59 11.90 0.09
C GLN A 134 -10.17 13.32 0.46
N ARG A 135 -8.87 13.55 0.72
CA ARG A 135 -8.37 14.89 1.03
C ARG A 135 -8.44 15.83 -0.16
N ILE A 136 -8.14 15.35 -1.38
CA ILE A 136 -8.33 16.15 -2.62
C ILE A 136 -9.80 16.54 -2.78
N ALA A 137 -10.72 15.58 -2.67
CA ALA A 137 -12.15 15.84 -2.76
C ALA A 137 -12.64 16.85 -1.70
N GLY A 138 -12.07 16.82 -0.50
CA GLY A 138 -12.35 17.75 0.59
C GLY A 138 -11.57 19.06 0.53
N ARG A 139 -10.76 19.31 -0.50
CA ARG A 139 -9.85 20.47 -0.63
C ARG A 139 -8.94 20.68 0.60
N ARG A 140 -8.49 19.57 1.23
CA ARG A 140 -7.67 19.55 2.44
C ARG A 140 -6.27 19.03 2.17
N VAL A 141 -5.64 19.47 1.08
CA VAL A 141 -4.27 19.12 0.71
C VAL A 141 -3.50 20.40 0.45
N ASP A 142 -2.37 20.54 1.11
CA ASP A 142 -1.43 21.65 0.95
C ASP A 142 -0.11 21.19 0.29
N ALA A 143 0.73 22.14 -0.05
CA ALA A 143 2.04 21.93 -0.66
C ALA A 143 2.94 21.03 0.22
N ALA A 144 2.92 21.23 1.55
CA ALA A 144 3.73 20.47 2.47
C ALA A 144 3.32 18.98 2.48
N THR A 145 2.03 18.68 2.48
CA THR A 145 1.50 17.32 2.33
C THR A 145 1.96 16.69 1.01
N MET A 146 1.90 17.42 -0.10
CA MET A 146 2.32 16.90 -1.41
C MET A 146 3.83 16.66 -1.47
N GLN A 147 4.65 17.50 -0.82
CA GLN A 147 6.09 17.26 -0.68
C GLN A 147 6.35 15.95 0.07
N ARG A 148 5.62 15.67 1.17
CA ARG A 148 5.74 14.42 1.93
C ARG A 148 5.31 13.21 1.11
N VAL A 149 4.24 13.34 0.31
CA VAL A 149 3.84 12.27 -0.64
C VAL A 149 4.96 11.99 -1.63
N GLY A 150 5.55 13.03 -2.23
CA GLY A 150 6.68 12.90 -3.15
C GLY A 150 7.89 12.24 -2.50
N ALA A 151 8.30 12.70 -1.32
CA ALA A 151 9.41 12.13 -0.56
C ALA A 151 9.17 10.65 -0.20
N THR A 152 7.93 10.29 0.16
CA THR A 152 7.59 8.90 0.44
C THR A 152 7.72 8.04 -0.82
N VAL A 153 7.16 8.46 -1.97
CA VAL A 153 7.28 7.73 -3.24
C VAL A 153 8.76 7.57 -3.63
N ALA A 154 9.60 8.59 -3.42
CA ALA A 154 11.03 8.53 -3.67
C ALA A 154 11.73 7.41 -2.87
N ARG A 155 11.37 7.22 -1.60
CA ARG A 155 11.89 6.13 -0.76
C ARG A 155 11.54 4.75 -1.33
N PHE A 156 10.30 4.56 -1.81
CA PHE A 156 9.90 3.31 -2.46
C PHE A 156 10.68 3.07 -3.75
N HIS A 157 10.84 4.09 -4.59
CA HIS A 157 11.62 3.97 -5.83
C HIS A 157 13.11 3.72 -5.55
N ALA A 158 13.69 4.33 -4.52
CA ALA A 158 15.07 4.05 -4.08
C ALA A 158 15.24 2.58 -3.64
N ALA A 159 14.24 2.02 -2.96
CA ALA A 159 14.18 0.62 -2.60
C ALA A 159 13.78 -0.29 -3.77
N ARG A 160 13.72 0.24 -5.01
CA ARG A 160 13.37 -0.46 -6.25
C ARG A 160 11.93 -0.97 -6.33
N VAL A 161 11.03 -0.42 -5.53
CA VAL A 161 9.63 -0.86 -5.49
C VAL A 161 8.85 -0.18 -6.60
N TRP A 162 8.43 -0.96 -7.58
CA TRP A 162 7.43 -0.54 -8.57
C TRP A 162 6.03 -0.86 -8.05
N HIS A 163 5.22 0.16 -7.85
CA HIS A 163 3.83 0.01 -7.41
C HIS A 163 2.92 -0.13 -8.63
N ALA A 164 2.29 -1.29 -8.78
CA ALA A 164 1.48 -1.61 -9.98
C ALA A 164 0.29 -0.68 -10.17
N ASP A 165 -0.24 -0.11 -9.08
CA ASP A 165 -1.41 0.78 -9.11
C ASP A 165 -1.23 2.03 -8.24
N LEU A 166 -0.12 2.77 -8.42
CA LEU A 166 0.10 4.02 -7.69
C LEU A 166 -0.93 5.08 -8.11
N ASN A 167 -1.90 5.31 -7.24
CA ASN A 167 -2.98 6.28 -7.42
C ASN A 167 -3.37 6.92 -6.09
N ALA A 168 -4.19 7.97 -6.11
CA ALA A 168 -4.54 8.74 -4.92
C ALA A 168 -5.37 7.96 -3.88
N HIS A 169 -6.06 6.89 -4.26
CA HIS A 169 -6.77 6.03 -3.30
C HIS A 169 -5.82 5.10 -2.54
N ASN A 170 -4.63 4.83 -3.09
CA ASN A 170 -3.63 3.95 -2.53
C ASN A 170 -2.52 4.69 -1.76
N VAL A 171 -2.68 6.00 -1.58
CA VAL A 171 -1.87 6.85 -0.70
C VAL A 171 -2.71 7.20 0.52
N LEU A 172 -2.29 6.77 1.71
CA LEU A 172 -2.93 7.11 2.98
C LEU A 172 -2.16 8.19 3.71
N LEU A 173 -2.90 9.10 4.30
CA LEU A 173 -2.40 10.24 5.07
C LEU A 173 -2.92 10.14 6.50
N VAL A 174 -2.01 10.21 7.48
CA VAL A 174 -2.32 10.18 8.91
C VAL A 174 -1.75 11.45 9.53
N ASP A 175 -2.59 12.26 10.12
CA ASP A 175 -2.13 13.43 10.87
C ASP A 175 -1.63 13.01 12.24
N VAL A 176 -0.41 13.40 12.56
CA VAL A 176 0.19 13.14 13.87
C VAL A 176 -0.08 14.35 14.76
N PRO A 177 -0.78 14.20 15.90
CA PRO A 177 -1.03 15.29 16.82
C PRO A 177 0.29 15.89 17.32
N GLU A 178 0.35 17.21 17.46
CA GLU A 178 1.50 18.00 17.91
C GLU A 178 2.11 17.51 19.24
N ARG A 179 1.30 16.89 20.11
CA ARG A 179 1.72 16.37 21.43
C ARG A 179 2.56 15.08 21.39
N ALA A 180 2.65 14.39 20.27
CA ALA A 180 3.42 13.15 20.15
C ALA A 180 4.90 13.36 19.80
N SER A 181 5.32 14.60 19.54
CA SER A 181 6.69 14.98 19.16
C SER A 181 7.35 15.82 20.26
N LEU A 182 7.73 15.19 21.39
CA LEU A 182 8.51 15.85 22.43
C LEU A 182 9.98 16.13 22.05
N ALA A 183 10.43 15.75 20.86
CA ALA A 183 11.83 15.81 20.45
C ALA A 183 12.16 16.86 19.37
N VAL A 184 11.19 17.33 18.59
CA VAL A 184 11.42 18.38 17.57
C VAL A 184 10.17 19.24 17.49
N ARG A 185 10.33 20.57 17.54
CA ARG A 185 9.28 21.55 17.19
C ARG A 185 9.02 21.45 15.69
N ASP A 186 8.23 20.45 15.27
CA ASP A 186 7.81 20.32 13.89
C ASP A 186 6.28 20.41 13.84
N GLU A 187 5.80 21.28 12.95
CA GLU A 187 4.37 21.49 12.66
C GLU A 187 3.66 20.14 12.47
N ALA A 188 2.35 20.09 12.71
CA ALA A 188 1.53 18.88 12.57
C ALA A 188 1.95 18.02 11.38
N THR A 189 2.63 16.90 11.66
CA THR A 189 3.34 16.14 10.63
C THR A 189 2.42 15.08 10.06
N THR A 190 1.99 15.23 8.82
CA THR A 190 1.26 14.17 8.11
C THR A 190 2.20 13.03 7.73
N ARG A 191 1.93 11.81 8.22
CA ARG A 191 2.60 10.58 7.78
C ARG A 191 1.92 10.02 6.55
N VAL A 192 2.73 9.59 5.59
CA VAL A 192 2.25 9.03 4.32
C VAL A 192 2.54 7.54 4.27
N HIS A 193 1.53 6.73 3.92
CA HIS A 193 1.66 5.28 3.71
C HIS A 193 1.19 4.91 2.32
N LEU A 194 1.79 3.88 1.72
CA LEU A 194 1.27 3.27 0.50
C LEU A 194 0.60 1.93 0.83
N ILE A 195 -0.51 1.65 0.14
CA ILE A 195 -1.30 0.42 0.30
C ILE A 195 -1.60 -0.22 -1.05
N ASP A 196 -2.08 -1.46 -1.04
CA ASP A 196 -2.47 -2.23 -2.24
C ASP A 196 -1.30 -2.53 -3.17
N PHE A 197 -0.40 -3.40 -2.71
CA PHE A 197 0.77 -3.84 -3.47
C PHE A 197 0.48 -5.04 -4.39
N ASP A 198 -0.78 -5.31 -4.69
CA ASP A 198 -1.13 -6.35 -5.63
C ASP A 198 -0.43 -6.17 -6.99
N ARG A 199 0.26 -7.21 -7.44
CA ARG A 199 1.13 -7.21 -8.62
C ARG A 199 2.30 -6.21 -8.60
N SER A 200 2.56 -5.57 -7.48
CA SER A 200 3.76 -4.76 -7.30
C SER A 200 4.99 -5.64 -7.16
N GLU A 201 6.15 -5.13 -7.53
CA GLU A 201 7.38 -5.92 -7.59
C GLU A 201 8.63 -5.06 -7.36
N LEU A 202 9.75 -5.72 -7.11
CA LEU A 202 11.06 -5.08 -7.10
C LEU A 202 11.66 -5.12 -8.49
N ARG A 203 12.00 -3.95 -9.05
CA ARG A 203 12.57 -3.79 -10.39
C ARG A 203 14.05 -3.45 -10.36
N ALA A 204 14.73 -3.72 -11.46
CA ALA A 204 16.06 -3.19 -11.68
C ALA A 204 16.05 -1.65 -11.61
N PRO A 205 17.15 -1.00 -11.17
CA PRO A 205 17.20 0.47 -11.04
C PRO A 205 17.13 1.20 -12.38
N ALA A 206 17.45 0.51 -13.47
CA ALA A 206 17.43 1.08 -14.83
C ALA A 206 16.00 1.17 -15.38
N GLY A 207 15.75 2.17 -16.23
CA GLY A 207 14.48 2.39 -16.92
C GLY A 207 13.68 3.57 -16.37
N ASP A 208 12.61 3.91 -17.08
CA ASP A 208 11.73 5.05 -16.85
C ASP A 208 10.51 4.73 -15.95
N TRP A 209 10.46 3.51 -15.38
CA TRP A 209 9.35 3.07 -14.55
C TRP A 209 9.05 3.98 -13.34
N PRO A 210 10.02 4.69 -12.71
CA PRO A 210 9.70 5.64 -11.65
C PRO A 210 8.86 6.81 -12.18
N GLU A 211 9.20 7.35 -13.34
CA GLU A 211 8.42 8.42 -13.97
C GLU A 211 7.04 7.93 -14.43
N GLN A 212 6.94 6.69 -14.93
CA GLN A 212 5.64 6.08 -15.26
C GLN A 212 4.73 5.94 -14.03
N ASN A 213 5.29 5.57 -12.87
CA ASN A 213 4.55 5.54 -11.60
C ASN A 213 4.07 6.95 -11.21
N LEU A 214 4.93 7.95 -11.27
CA LEU A 214 4.54 9.34 -10.98
C LEU A 214 3.49 9.85 -11.96
N ALA A 215 3.65 9.59 -13.26
CA ALA A 215 2.67 9.95 -14.27
C ALA A 215 1.30 9.28 -14.03
N ARG A 216 1.29 8.04 -13.52
CA ARG A 216 0.06 7.35 -13.10
C ARG A 216 -0.62 8.07 -11.94
N LEU A 217 0.14 8.46 -10.91
CA LEU A 217 -0.37 9.24 -9.79
C LEU A 217 -0.94 10.58 -10.27
N ARG A 218 -0.22 11.32 -11.13
CA ARG A 218 -0.70 12.60 -11.71
C ARG A 218 -2.05 12.40 -12.42
N ARG A 219 -2.17 11.40 -13.27
CA ARG A 219 -3.45 11.09 -13.95
C ARG A 219 -4.58 10.77 -12.96
N SER A 220 -4.28 10.11 -11.87
CA SER A 220 -5.27 9.83 -10.81
C SER A 220 -5.74 11.12 -10.14
N LEU A 221 -4.84 12.04 -9.80
CA LEU A 221 -5.16 13.32 -9.19
C LEU A 221 -6.04 14.16 -10.12
N LEU A 222 -5.67 14.27 -11.40
CA LEU A 222 -6.46 14.99 -12.41
C LEU A 222 -7.88 14.44 -12.57
N LYS A 223 -8.04 13.11 -12.57
CA LYS A 223 -9.35 12.45 -12.63
C LYS A 223 -10.24 12.73 -11.41
N LEU A 224 -9.65 13.05 -10.28
CA LEU A 224 -10.37 13.41 -9.05
C LEU A 224 -10.70 14.90 -8.96
N GLY A 225 -10.46 15.67 -10.04
CA GLY A 225 -10.73 17.09 -10.07
C GLY A 225 -9.70 17.95 -9.34
N ALA A 226 -8.47 17.44 -9.13
CA ALA A 226 -7.42 18.24 -8.48
C ALA A 226 -7.05 19.51 -9.28
N ALA A 227 -7.40 19.58 -10.56
CA ALA A 227 -7.23 20.75 -11.41
C ALA A 227 -8.56 21.53 -11.64
N ALA A 228 -9.53 21.41 -10.72
CA ALA A 228 -10.82 22.12 -10.85
C ALA A 228 -10.67 23.64 -10.94
N ASP A 229 -9.64 24.19 -10.30
CA ASP A 229 -9.32 25.63 -10.31
C ASP A 229 -8.33 26.00 -11.44
N GLY A 230 -8.03 25.07 -12.33
CA GLY A 230 -7.14 25.22 -13.49
C GLY A 230 -5.88 24.34 -13.41
N GLU A 231 -5.33 23.97 -14.57
CA GLU A 231 -4.14 23.11 -14.63
C GLU A 231 -2.89 23.83 -14.10
N TYR A 232 -2.77 25.13 -14.30
CA TYR A 232 -1.67 25.93 -13.76
C TYR A 232 -1.68 25.92 -12.23
N GLU A 233 -2.85 26.13 -11.62
CA GLU A 233 -3.01 26.09 -10.16
C GLU A 233 -2.68 24.71 -9.61
N PHE A 234 -3.19 23.64 -10.22
CA PHE A 234 -2.83 22.27 -9.87
C PHE A 234 -1.32 22.02 -9.94
N ASP A 235 -0.68 22.44 -11.02
CA ASP A 235 0.76 22.20 -11.19
C ASP A 235 1.57 22.98 -10.15
N THR A 236 1.22 24.25 -9.86
CA THR A 236 2.00 25.06 -8.91
C THR A 236 1.75 24.69 -7.45
N THR A 237 0.52 24.38 -7.06
CA THR A 237 0.16 24.17 -5.65
C THR A 237 0.27 22.72 -5.19
N LEU A 238 0.13 21.76 -6.09
CA LEU A 238 0.12 20.34 -5.74
C LEU A 238 1.21 19.54 -6.45
N TRP A 239 1.33 19.64 -7.78
CA TRP A 239 2.21 18.75 -8.52
C TRP A 239 3.69 19.13 -8.40
N GLN A 240 4.04 20.40 -8.54
CA GLN A 240 5.43 20.86 -8.33
C GLN A 240 5.93 20.60 -6.91
N PRO A 241 5.17 20.89 -5.83
CA PRO A 241 5.55 20.49 -4.49
C PRO A 241 5.81 18.98 -4.35
N LEU A 242 4.96 18.12 -4.92
CA LEU A 242 5.20 16.68 -4.94
C LEU A 242 6.52 16.34 -5.62
N ARG A 243 6.77 16.91 -6.82
CA ARG A 243 8.02 16.70 -7.56
C ARG A 243 9.25 17.20 -6.81
N ALA A 244 9.14 18.35 -6.15
CA ALA A 244 10.21 18.90 -5.32
C ALA A 244 10.55 17.97 -4.15
N GLY A 245 9.55 17.51 -3.41
CA GLY A 245 9.74 16.55 -2.32
C GLY A 245 10.34 15.22 -2.80
N TYR A 246 9.91 14.72 -3.96
CA TYR A 246 10.47 13.53 -4.58
C TYR A 246 11.96 13.72 -4.92
N SER A 247 12.32 14.81 -5.59
CA SER A 247 13.70 15.08 -6.02
C SER A 247 14.62 15.31 -4.83
N ALA A 248 14.21 16.08 -3.83
CA ALA A 248 14.98 16.31 -2.62
C ALA A 248 15.27 15.01 -1.85
N ALA A 249 14.24 14.15 -1.68
CA ALA A 249 14.41 12.87 -1.03
C ALA A 249 15.31 11.91 -1.83
N ARG A 250 15.23 11.89 -3.15
CA ARG A 250 16.14 11.11 -4.00
C ARG A 250 17.58 11.57 -3.83
N GLN A 251 17.82 12.86 -3.92
CA GLN A 251 19.17 13.44 -3.74
C GLN A 251 19.76 13.10 -2.37
N GLN A 252 18.97 13.22 -1.30
CA GLN A 252 19.42 12.87 0.05
C GLN A 252 19.81 11.39 0.16
N ILE A 253 18.97 10.48 -0.36
CA ILE A 253 19.24 9.04 -0.35
C ILE A 253 20.51 8.69 -1.13
N ASP A 254 20.71 9.31 -2.30
CA ASP A 254 21.90 9.08 -3.11
C ASP A 254 23.18 9.62 -2.42
N THR A 255 23.08 10.76 -1.73
CA THR A 255 24.17 11.34 -0.92
C THR A 255 24.51 10.43 0.27
N ASP A 256 23.50 9.94 1.01
CA ASP A 256 23.69 9.04 2.15
C ASP A 256 24.32 7.72 1.72
N ALA A 257 23.91 7.19 0.57
CA ALA A 257 24.47 5.97 0.00
C ALA A 257 25.95 6.15 -0.40
N ALA A 258 26.29 7.30 -1.02
CA ALA A 258 27.67 7.63 -1.38
C ALA A 258 28.55 7.79 -0.13
N ALA A 259 28.04 8.44 0.93
CA ALA A 259 28.77 8.59 2.18
C ALA A 259 29.03 7.25 2.88
N ALA A 260 28.05 6.32 2.81
CA ALA A 260 28.18 4.97 3.37
C ALA A 260 29.15 4.07 2.59
N ALA A 261 29.37 4.33 1.29
CA ALA A 261 30.28 3.55 0.46
C ALA A 261 31.78 3.85 0.69
N GLY A 262 32.10 4.97 1.34
CA GLY A 262 33.49 5.43 1.57
C GLY A 262 34.20 5.90 0.30
N PRO A 263 35.43 6.46 0.41
CA PRO A 263 36.22 6.79 -0.76
C PRO A 263 36.63 5.52 -1.51
N PRO A 264 36.72 5.56 -2.84
CA PRO A 264 37.26 4.43 -3.62
C PRO A 264 38.69 4.11 -3.18
N PRO A 265 39.08 2.83 -3.21
CA PRO A 265 40.42 2.38 -2.80
C PRO A 265 41.55 2.95 -3.66
#